data_7dcb848f03a0d65b58f295876222ab6d
#
_entry.id   7dcb848f03a0d65b58f295876222ab6d
#
_cell.length_a   1.000
_cell.length_b   1.000
_cell.length_c   1.000
_cell.angle_alpha   90.00
_cell.angle_beta   90.00
_cell.angle_gamma   90.00
#
_symmetry.space_group_name_H-M   'P 1'
#
loop_
_entity.id
_entity.type
_entity.pdbx_description
1 polymer ?
#
loop_
_entity_poly.entity_id
_entity_poly.type
_entity_poly.pdbx_seq_one_letter_code
_entity_poly.pdbx_strand_id
1 'polypeptide(L)'
;MKGFYLTLIISILLFSGCYRYDEPEPADEGKIIVLMYHRITSGEATNLYERSIENLKKDFEYFKKHNINVISFNDLAEIKVSGKMPAGNSAILTFDDGDNSWFSLVQPLLKEYRYKATFFLWVYMIGRNSFIGWDDVEQMSYYTLEGGVHPFIFGSHSFSHAYLNADRSKFQDLNEYNRFLDYEFGESKRIIEEHIPGKVEVFALPFGDGAGDENIISAAERNGYKFIRTSSQSAIDIPDQDFFQIPAIPVLDNTQSDAIGNYLGI
;
A
#
# COMPACT_ATOMS: atom_id res chain seq x y z
N MET A 1 41.81 -68.29 -55.31
CA MET A 1 42.10 -67.12 -54.48
C MET A 1 40.79 -66.67 -53.87
N LYS A 2 40.51 -66.93 -52.55
CA LYS A 2 39.27 -66.56 -51.88
C LYS A 2 39.58 -65.31 -51.05
N GLY A 3 38.97 -64.17 -51.38
CA GLY A 3 39.06 -62.92 -50.62
C GLY A 3 38.18 -62.93 -49.40
N PHE A 4 38.74 -62.71 -48.21
CA PHE A 4 38.07 -62.56 -47.00
C PHE A 4 37.74 -61.04 -46.84
N TYR A 5 36.47 -60.69 -46.82
CA TYR A 5 36.00 -59.32 -46.44
C TYR A 5 35.75 -59.29 -44.92
N LEU A 6 36.57 -58.53 -44.21
CA LEU A 6 36.42 -58.29 -42.76
C LEU A 6 35.44 -57.10 -42.60
N THR A 7 34.22 -57.37 -42.08
CA THR A 7 33.22 -56.36 -41.79
C THR A 7 33.46 -55.79 -40.39
N LEU A 8 33.91 -54.57 -40.32
CA LEU A 8 34.11 -53.83 -39.08
C LEU A 8 32.77 -53.29 -38.58
N ILE A 9 32.23 -53.83 -37.49
CA ILE A 9 31.01 -53.30 -36.81
C ILE A 9 31.43 -52.22 -35.84
N ILE A 10 31.19 -50.96 -36.14
CA ILE A 10 31.37 -49.84 -35.22
C ILE A 10 30.09 -49.71 -34.37
N SER A 11 30.17 -50.12 -33.08
CA SER A 11 29.12 -49.92 -32.09
C SER A 11 29.19 -48.46 -31.61
N ILE A 12 28.24 -47.63 -32.05
CA ILE A 12 28.06 -46.28 -31.53
C ILE A 12 27.26 -46.38 -30.19
N LEU A 13 27.93 -46.18 -29.06
CA LEU A 13 27.33 -46.02 -27.77
C LEU A 13 26.73 -44.60 -27.69
N LEU A 14 25.41 -44.50 -27.87
CA LEU A 14 24.65 -43.29 -27.58
C LEU A 14 24.55 -43.13 -26.05
N PHE A 15 25.38 -42.28 -25.49
CA PHE A 15 25.17 -41.80 -24.11
C PHE A 15 23.98 -40.81 -24.13
N SER A 16 22.78 -41.28 -23.82
CA SER A 16 21.64 -40.44 -23.47
C SER A 16 21.89 -39.88 -22.10
N GLY A 17 22.61 -38.76 -22.00
CA GLY A 17 22.66 -37.94 -20.81
C GLY A 17 21.28 -37.30 -20.66
N CYS A 18 20.44 -37.82 -19.72
CA CYS A 18 19.30 -37.10 -19.22
C CYS A 18 19.82 -35.82 -18.54
N TYR A 19 19.87 -34.72 -19.27
CA TYR A 19 19.91 -33.41 -18.65
C TYR A 19 18.55 -33.23 -17.95
N ARG A 20 18.54 -33.41 -16.61
CA ARG A 20 17.48 -32.93 -15.78
C ARG A 20 17.55 -31.39 -15.88
N TYR A 21 16.63 -30.78 -16.59
CA TYR A 21 16.33 -29.36 -16.39
C TYR A 21 15.75 -29.31 -14.98
N ASP A 22 16.55 -28.89 -14.01
CA ASP A 22 16.01 -28.42 -12.75
C ASP A 22 15.19 -27.17 -13.10
N GLU A 23 13.86 -27.29 -13.06
CA GLU A 23 13.01 -26.11 -13.08
C GLU A 23 13.50 -25.20 -11.95
N PRO A 24 13.74 -23.89 -12.23
CA PRO A 24 14.12 -22.98 -11.17
C PRO A 24 13.07 -23.08 -10.07
N GLU A 25 13.52 -23.31 -8.83
CA GLU A 25 12.61 -23.28 -7.68
C GLU A 25 11.75 -22.02 -7.80
N PRO A 26 10.41 -22.12 -7.56
CA PRO A 26 9.57 -20.95 -7.59
C PRO A 26 10.19 -19.92 -6.66
N ALA A 27 10.42 -18.70 -7.20
CA ALA A 27 10.94 -17.61 -6.41
C ALA A 27 10.06 -17.49 -5.16
N ASP A 28 10.69 -17.41 -3.98
CA ASP A 28 10.02 -17.30 -2.69
C ASP A 28 9.01 -16.17 -2.80
N GLU A 29 7.71 -16.50 -2.72
CA GLU A 29 6.64 -15.52 -2.84
C GLU A 29 6.75 -14.57 -1.66
N GLY A 30 7.12 -13.32 -1.96
CA GLY A 30 7.30 -12.31 -0.94
C GLY A 30 5.98 -11.94 -0.26
N LYS A 31 6.07 -11.45 0.97
CA LYS A 31 4.93 -10.89 1.69
C LYS A 31 4.76 -9.41 1.37
N ILE A 32 3.52 -8.93 1.44
CA ILE A 32 3.20 -7.51 1.32
C ILE A 32 2.69 -7.01 2.67
N ILE A 33 3.21 -5.89 3.15
CA ILE A 33 2.71 -5.19 4.33
C ILE A 33 2.28 -3.77 3.97
N VAL A 34 1.32 -3.23 4.71
CA VAL A 34 0.97 -1.80 4.65
C VAL A 34 1.43 -1.14 5.93
N LEU A 35 2.19 -0.06 5.81
CA LEU A 35 2.70 0.72 6.94
C LEU A 35 1.92 2.02 7.04
N MET A 36 1.38 2.29 8.24
CA MET A 36 0.55 3.45 8.52
C MET A 36 1.31 4.47 9.36
N TYR A 37 1.72 5.54 8.72
CA TYR A 37 2.31 6.74 9.33
C TYR A 37 1.24 7.84 9.44
N HIS A 38 1.52 8.88 10.23
CA HIS A 38 0.71 10.08 10.34
C HIS A 38 1.60 11.33 10.12
N ARG A 39 1.81 12.10 11.17
CA ARG A 39 2.66 13.28 11.14
C ARG A 39 4.13 12.93 11.22
N ILE A 40 4.96 13.61 10.42
CA ILE A 40 6.43 13.55 10.52
C ILE A 40 6.94 14.85 11.11
N THR A 41 7.83 14.75 12.08
CA THR A 41 8.44 15.93 12.74
C THR A 41 9.92 16.05 12.41
N SER A 42 10.42 17.28 12.32
CA SER A 42 11.86 17.56 12.14
C SER A 42 12.65 17.45 13.44
N GLY A 43 11.97 17.37 14.58
CA GLY A 43 12.57 17.21 15.90
C GLY A 43 12.16 15.89 16.56
N GLU A 44 12.25 15.87 17.89
CA GLU A 44 11.73 14.76 18.68
C GLU A 44 10.19 14.71 18.59
N ALA A 45 9.65 13.51 18.53
CA ALA A 45 8.20 13.31 18.55
C ALA A 45 7.62 13.71 19.91
N THR A 46 6.48 14.38 19.90
CA THR A 46 5.78 14.86 21.11
C THR A 46 4.64 13.96 21.53
N ASN A 47 4.22 13.04 20.64
CA ASN A 47 3.23 12.02 20.91
C ASN A 47 3.50 10.76 20.07
N LEU A 48 2.78 9.67 20.37
CA LEU A 48 3.00 8.37 19.74
C LEU A 48 2.70 8.34 18.22
N TYR A 49 1.80 9.18 17.74
CA TYR A 49 1.41 9.24 16.32
C TYR A 49 2.33 10.11 15.47
N GLU A 50 3.24 10.84 16.08
CA GLU A 50 4.32 11.50 15.39
C GLU A 50 5.47 10.51 15.17
N ARG A 51 6.23 10.70 14.09
CA ARG A 51 7.49 10.00 13.86
C ARG A 51 8.53 11.02 13.45
N SER A 52 9.72 10.96 14.02
CA SER A 52 10.78 11.86 13.59
C SER A 52 11.23 11.54 12.18
N ILE A 53 11.65 12.55 11.42
CA ILE A 53 12.22 12.38 10.08
C ILE A 53 13.45 11.45 10.11
N GLU A 54 14.21 11.47 11.20
CA GLU A 54 15.36 10.59 11.39
C GLU A 54 14.94 9.12 11.53
N ASN A 55 13.83 8.84 12.22
CA ASN A 55 13.30 7.48 12.33
C ASN A 55 12.67 7.03 11.00
N LEU A 56 12.00 7.92 10.27
CA LEU A 56 11.50 7.60 8.91
C LEU A 56 12.65 7.26 7.95
N LYS A 57 13.79 7.97 8.04
CA LYS A 57 15.00 7.63 7.26
C LYS A 57 15.54 6.25 7.63
N LYS A 58 15.55 5.89 8.91
CA LYS A 58 15.97 4.55 9.35
C LYS A 58 15.06 3.46 8.78
N ASP A 59 13.74 3.70 8.68
CA ASP A 59 12.83 2.77 8.05
C ASP A 59 13.19 2.58 6.57
N PHE A 60 13.47 3.67 5.84
CA PHE A 60 13.81 3.60 4.42
C PHE A 60 15.18 2.91 4.19
N GLU A 61 16.16 3.17 5.06
CA GLU A 61 17.44 2.44 5.04
C GLU A 61 17.26 0.96 5.35
N TYR A 62 16.35 0.61 6.27
CA TYR A 62 16.00 -0.77 6.56
C TYR A 62 15.41 -1.45 5.32
N PHE A 63 14.46 -0.81 4.62
CA PHE A 63 13.88 -1.38 3.40
C PHE A 63 14.94 -1.61 2.33
N LYS A 64 15.83 -0.64 2.13
CA LYS A 64 16.93 -0.76 1.17
C LYS A 64 17.89 -1.90 1.54
N LYS A 65 18.27 -1.99 2.82
CA LYS A 65 19.18 -3.02 3.33
C LYS A 65 18.62 -4.44 3.14
N HIS A 66 17.31 -4.60 3.30
CA HIS A 66 16.63 -5.90 3.23
C HIS A 66 15.96 -6.16 1.88
N ASN A 67 16.21 -5.32 0.86
CA ASN A 67 15.62 -5.41 -0.48
C ASN A 67 14.08 -5.48 -0.44
N ILE A 68 13.44 -4.72 0.47
CA ILE A 68 11.99 -4.62 0.53
C ILE A 68 11.55 -3.64 -0.57
N ASN A 69 10.71 -4.11 -1.49
CA ASN A 69 10.16 -3.28 -2.56
C ASN A 69 9.14 -2.30 -1.99
N VAL A 70 9.23 -1.02 -2.37
CA VAL A 70 8.20 -0.05 -2.00
C VAL A 70 7.22 0.08 -3.17
N ILE A 71 6.01 -0.42 -2.96
CA ILE A 71 4.92 -0.46 -3.93
C ILE A 71 3.75 0.43 -3.48
N SER A 72 2.76 0.61 -4.34
CA SER A 72 1.56 1.41 -4.08
C SER A 72 0.29 0.59 -4.15
N PHE A 73 -0.86 1.17 -3.82
CA PHE A 73 -2.16 0.53 -4.04
C PHE A 73 -2.48 0.31 -5.53
N ASN A 74 -1.87 1.10 -6.45
CA ASN A 74 -2.00 0.81 -7.88
C ASN A 74 -1.30 -0.50 -8.24
N ASP A 75 -0.09 -0.73 -7.71
CA ASP A 75 0.61 -2.00 -7.89
C ASP A 75 -0.17 -3.17 -7.24
N LEU A 76 -0.78 -2.94 -6.07
CA LEU A 76 -1.65 -3.93 -5.43
C LEU A 76 -2.90 -4.25 -6.28
N ALA A 77 -3.45 -3.25 -6.99
CA ALA A 77 -4.55 -3.48 -7.93
C ALA A 77 -4.12 -4.37 -9.10
N GLU A 78 -2.92 -4.21 -9.62
CA GLU A 78 -2.35 -5.09 -10.65
C GLU A 78 -2.12 -6.52 -10.12
N ILE A 79 -1.60 -6.65 -8.90
CA ILE A 79 -1.43 -7.94 -8.22
C ILE A 79 -2.79 -8.63 -8.03
N LYS A 80 -3.81 -7.90 -7.56
CA LYS A 80 -5.19 -8.42 -7.41
C LYS A 80 -5.75 -9.00 -8.72
N VAL A 81 -5.50 -8.33 -9.84
CA VAL A 81 -6.01 -8.77 -11.15
C VAL A 81 -5.21 -9.94 -11.72
N SER A 82 -3.89 -9.90 -11.57
CA SER A 82 -2.99 -10.90 -12.14
C SER A 82 -2.82 -12.14 -11.27
N GLY A 83 -3.09 -12.04 -9.97
CA GLY A 83 -2.77 -13.06 -8.96
C GLY A 83 -1.26 -13.28 -8.78
N LYS A 84 -0.42 -12.43 -9.38
CA LYS A 84 1.04 -12.61 -9.40
C LYS A 84 1.70 -11.77 -8.31
N MET A 85 2.23 -12.45 -7.29
CA MET A 85 3.00 -11.81 -6.22
C MET A 85 4.29 -11.19 -6.73
N PRO A 86 4.74 -10.08 -6.12
CA PRO A 86 6.06 -9.54 -6.41
C PRO A 86 7.16 -10.51 -5.96
N ALA A 87 8.26 -10.51 -6.68
CA ALA A 87 9.46 -11.22 -6.24
C ALA A 87 10.03 -10.53 -4.98
N GLY A 88 10.09 -11.25 -3.87
CA GLY A 88 10.56 -10.73 -2.58
C GLY A 88 9.53 -9.84 -1.85
N ASN A 89 9.89 -9.49 -0.63
CA ASN A 89 9.03 -8.74 0.29
C ASN A 89 8.73 -7.32 -0.21
N SER A 90 7.54 -6.83 0.09
CA SER A 90 7.09 -5.51 -0.34
C SER A 90 6.40 -4.74 0.80
N ALA A 91 6.50 -3.41 0.76
CA ALA A 91 5.81 -2.52 1.67
C ALA A 91 5.03 -1.44 0.90
N ILE A 92 3.81 -1.16 1.34
CA ILE A 92 3.02 -0.01 0.91
C ILE A 92 3.12 1.04 2.02
N LEU A 93 3.66 2.21 1.69
CA LEU A 93 3.76 3.33 2.62
C LEU A 93 2.46 4.13 2.58
N THR A 94 1.83 4.32 3.73
CA THR A 94 0.63 5.15 3.85
C THR A 94 0.80 6.23 4.92
N PHE A 95 0.20 7.39 4.67
CA PHE A 95 0.20 8.53 5.58
C PHE A 95 -1.24 9.00 5.78
N ASP A 96 -1.68 9.10 7.03
CA ASP A 96 -3.06 9.42 7.38
C ASP A 96 -3.20 10.88 7.85
N ASP A 97 -4.41 11.43 7.77
CA ASP A 97 -4.93 12.71 8.26
C ASP A 97 -4.71 13.92 7.34
N GLY A 98 -3.56 14.11 6.72
CA GLY A 98 -3.31 15.30 5.89
C GLY A 98 -2.41 16.34 6.55
N ASP A 99 -1.45 15.95 7.41
CA ASP A 99 -0.52 16.90 8.03
C ASP A 99 0.40 17.56 6.98
N ASN A 100 0.71 18.85 7.15
CA ASN A 100 1.53 19.60 6.20
C ASN A 100 2.99 19.14 6.14
N SER A 101 3.44 18.31 7.09
CA SER A 101 4.76 17.68 7.04
C SER A 101 4.92 16.75 5.84
N TRP A 102 3.83 16.29 5.24
CA TRP A 102 3.88 15.48 4.03
C TRP A 102 4.54 16.21 2.88
N PHE A 103 4.20 17.49 2.69
CA PHE A 103 4.80 18.31 1.64
C PHE A 103 6.23 18.74 2.01
N SER A 104 6.44 19.17 3.26
CA SER A 104 7.68 19.79 3.68
C SER A 104 8.80 18.81 4.03
N LEU A 105 8.48 17.62 4.53
CA LEU A 105 9.44 16.63 5.02
C LEU A 105 9.34 15.27 4.28
N VAL A 106 8.13 14.72 4.13
CA VAL A 106 7.94 13.37 3.59
C VAL A 106 8.21 13.34 2.09
N GLN A 107 7.61 14.24 1.32
CA GLN A 107 7.77 14.27 -0.13
C GLN A 107 9.22 14.38 -0.59
N PRO A 108 10.06 15.30 -0.03
CA PRO A 108 11.46 15.37 -0.40
C PRO A 108 12.21 14.07 -0.14
N LEU A 109 11.94 13.42 1.00
CA LEU A 109 12.57 12.15 1.35
C LEU A 109 12.12 11.00 0.43
N LEU A 110 10.83 10.89 0.14
CA LEU A 110 10.32 9.91 -0.83
C LEU A 110 10.92 10.09 -2.22
N LYS A 111 11.11 11.34 -2.67
CA LYS A 111 11.77 11.65 -3.95
C LYS A 111 13.24 11.20 -3.96
N GLU A 112 13.97 11.43 -2.86
CA GLU A 112 15.36 10.99 -2.69
C GLU A 112 15.50 9.47 -2.84
N TYR A 113 14.61 8.71 -2.20
CA TYR A 113 14.60 7.24 -2.26
C TYR A 113 13.86 6.68 -3.49
N ARG A 114 13.18 7.53 -4.27
CA ARG A 114 12.29 7.15 -5.39
C ARG A 114 11.18 6.20 -4.94
N TYR A 115 10.69 6.37 -3.73
CA TYR A 115 9.65 5.54 -3.15
C TYR A 115 8.25 6.05 -3.48
N LYS A 116 7.31 5.11 -3.59
CA LYS A 116 5.88 5.35 -3.75
C LYS A 116 5.22 5.52 -2.38
N ALA A 117 4.12 6.26 -2.31
CA ALA A 117 3.32 6.38 -1.10
C ALA A 117 1.85 6.67 -1.42
N THR A 118 0.97 6.37 -0.47
CA THR A 118 -0.45 6.72 -0.50
C THR A 118 -0.76 7.64 0.68
N PHE A 119 -1.44 8.74 0.39
CA PHE A 119 -1.78 9.79 1.34
C PHE A 119 -3.30 9.82 1.53
N PHE A 120 -3.79 9.55 2.76
CA PHE A 120 -5.21 9.51 3.07
C PHE A 120 -5.68 10.82 3.68
N LEU A 121 -6.46 11.58 2.93
CA LEU A 121 -6.88 12.94 3.27
C LEU A 121 -8.14 12.93 4.15
N TRP A 122 -8.05 13.53 5.34
CA TRP A 122 -9.18 14.01 6.09
C TRP A 122 -9.68 15.32 5.47
N VAL A 123 -10.65 15.22 4.58
CA VAL A 123 -11.00 16.29 3.63
C VAL A 123 -11.40 17.59 4.32
N TYR A 124 -12.20 17.52 5.39
CA TYR A 124 -12.64 18.71 6.12
C TYR A 124 -11.49 19.57 6.67
N MET A 125 -10.33 18.98 6.94
CA MET A 125 -9.19 19.68 7.54
C MET A 125 -8.22 20.26 6.51
N ILE A 126 -8.27 19.85 5.25
CA ILE A 126 -7.32 20.32 4.22
C ILE A 126 -7.38 21.85 4.07
N GLY A 127 -6.21 22.47 4.09
CA GLY A 127 -6.05 23.93 4.08
C GLY A 127 -6.28 24.63 5.42
N ARG A 128 -6.46 23.88 6.52
CA ARG A 128 -6.71 24.44 7.86
C ARG A 128 -5.50 24.15 8.78
N ASN A 129 -5.14 25.16 9.59
CA ASN A 129 -4.09 25.03 10.62
C ASN A 129 -2.79 24.37 10.09
N SER A 130 -2.41 23.21 10.66
CA SER A 130 -1.21 22.45 10.31
C SER A 130 -1.46 21.40 9.22
N PHE A 131 -2.65 21.41 8.61
CA PHE A 131 -2.97 20.47 7.53
C PHE A 131 -2.49 20.98 6.17
N ILE A 132 -2.15 20.06 5.29
CA ILE A 132 -1.70 20.32 3.92
C ILE A 132 -2.74 21.14 3.15
N GLY A 133 -2.29 22.04 2.26
CA GLY A 133 -3.16 22.78 1.36
C GLY A 133 -3.47 22.02 0.07
N TRP A 134 -4.57 22.39 -0.61
CA TRP A 134 -4.90 21.76 -1.89
C TRP A 134 -3.83 22.01 -2.95
N ASP A 135 -3.20 23.18 -2.97
CA ASP A 135 -2.10 23.50 -3.92
C ASP A 135 -0.93 22.54 -3.74
N ASP A 136 -0.60 22.16 -2.48
CA ASP A 136 0.45 21.20 -2.18
C ASP A 136 0.04 19.78 -2.60
N VAL A 137 -1.22 19.39 -2.33
CA VAL A 137 -1.79 18.10 -2.78
C VAL A 137 -1.71 17.99 -4.30
N GLU A 138 -2.12 19.03 -5.03
CA GLU A 138 -2.03 19.10 -6.48
C GLU A 138 -0.59 18.95 -6.95
N GLN A 139 0.33 19.73 -6.39
CA GLN A 139 1.76 19.66 -6.75
C GLN A 139 2.34 18.27 -6.50
N MET A 140 1.99 17.62 -5.38
CA MET A 140 2.42 16.26 -5.08
C MET A 140 1.85 15.26 -6.09
N SER A 141 0.56 15.36 -6.41
CA SER A 141 -0.16 14.41 -7.27
C SER A 141 0.32 14.43 -8.72
N TYR A 142 0.78 15.59 -9.21
CA TYR A 142 1.35 15.73 -10.56
C TYR A 142 2.83 15.38 -10.67
N TYR A 143 3.51 15.10 -9.54
CA TYR A 143 4.89 14.67 -9.59
C TYR A 143 5.01 13.28 -10.23
N THR A 144 5.98 13.13 -11.13
CA THR A 144 6.25 11.87 -11.82
C THR A 144 7.69 11.44 -11.66
N LEU A 145 7.89 10.14 -11.55
CA LEU A 145 9.19 9.48 -11.75
C LEU A 145 9.46 9.29 -13.24
N GLU A 146 10.67 8.86 -13.55
CA GLU A 146 11.06 8.45 -14.89
C GLU A 146 10.09 7.41 -15.47
N GLY A 147 9.68 7.58 -16.72
CA GLY A 147 8.66 6.74 -17.34
C GLY A 147 7.22 7.22 -17.10
N GLY A 148 7.02 8.38 -16.47
CA GLY A 148 5.68 8.98 -16.27
C GLY A 148 4.87 8.35 -15.14
N VAL A 149 5.51 7.59 -14.23
CA VAL A 149 4.85 6.97 -13.09
C VAL A 149 4.57 8.02 -12.02
N HIS A 150 3.31 8.14 -11.58
CA HIS A 150 2.91 8.95 -10.43
C HIS A 150 3.17 8.15 -9.13
N PRO A 151 4.21 8.49 -8.33
CA PRO A 151 4.55 7.71 -7.14
C PRO A 151 3.66 8.04 -5.95
N PHE A 152 2.98 9.19 -5.96
CA PHE A 152 2.15 9.66 -4.87
C PHE A 152 0.68 9.54 -5.25
N ILE A 153 -0.04 8.67 -4.51
CA ILE A 153 -1.46 8.42 -4.70
C ILE A 153 -2.20 9.05 -3.53
N PHE A 154 -3.38 9.58 -3.80
CA PHE A 154 -4.24 10.13 -2.76
C PHE A 154 -5.48 9.24 -2.58
N GLY A 155 -5.77 8.92 -1.33
CA GLY A 155 -6.95 8.20 -0.89
C GLY A 155 -7.81 9.05 0.04
N SER A 156 -8.98 8.54 0.40
CA SER A 156 -9.87 9.20 1.35
C SER A 156 -9.67 8.68 2.77
N HIS A 157 -9.64 9.60 3.74
CA HIS A 157 -9.75 9.32 5.17
C HIS A 157 -11.07 9.88 5.71
N SER A 158 -12.15 9.68 4.94
CA SER A 158 -13.48 10.24 5.09
C SER A 158 -13.55 11.77 4.93
N PHE A 159 -14.77 12.30 4.91
CA PHE A 159 -14.96 13.76 4.88
C PHE A 159 -14.69 14.38 6.25
N SER A 160 -15.35 13.88 7.31
CA SER A 160 -15.33 14.50 8.64
C SER A 160 -14.46 13.77 9.67
N HIS A 161 -13.82 12.66 9.32
CA HIS A 161 -13.06 11.77 10.21
C HIS A 161 -13.94 11.18 11.32
N ALA A 162 -15.16 10.80 10.97
CA ALA A 162 -16.14 10.26 11.88
C ALA A 162 -15.83 8.82 12.33
N TYR A 163 -16.35 8.43 13.47
CA TYR A 163 -16.49 7.03 13.84
C TYR A 163 -17.63 6.42 13.02
N LEU A 164 -17.29 5.70 11.96
CA LEU A 164 -18.28 5.25 10.99
C LEU A 164 -19.27 4.24 11.56
N ASN A 165 -18.79 3.25 12.31
CA ASN A 165 -19.63 2.24 12.93
C ASN A 165 -20.11 2.63 14.33
N ALA A 166 -19.23 3.18 15.18
CA ALA A 166 -19.61 3.54 16.56
C ALA A 166 -20.68 4.65 16.59
N ASP A 167 -20.69 5.53 15.59
CA ASP A 167 -21.69 6.58 15.46
C ASP A 167 -23.05 6.10 14.91
N ARG A 168 -23.18 4.83 14.49
CA ARG A 168 -24.42 4.27 13.92
C ARG A 168 -25.65 4.51 14.79
N SER A 169 -25.50 4.43 16.12
CA SER A 169 -26.60 4.66 17.06
C SER A 169 -27.15 6.09 17.10
N LYS A 170 -26.47 7.05 16.46
CA LYS A 170 -26.92 8.44 16.35
C LYS A 170 -28.00 8.64 15.29
N PHE A 171 -28.17 7.67 14.39
CA PHE A 171 -29.12 7.71 13.28
C PHE A 171 -30.41 6.98 13.61
N GLN A 172 -31.56 7.50 13.17
CA GLN A 172 -32.88 6.98 13.50
C GLN A 172 -33.16 5.64 12.81
N ASP A 173 -32.67 5.48 11.59
CA ASP A 173 -32.83 4.27 10.79
C ASP A 173 -31.63 3.99 9.87
N LEU A 174 -31.69 2.86 9.20
CA LEU A 174 -30.63 2.43 8.26
C LEU A 174 -30.50 3.37 7.04
N ASN A 175 -31.60 4.00 6.60
CA ASN A 175 -31.53 4.90 5.46
C ASN A 175 -30.80 6.19 5.83
N GLU A 176 -31.01 6.70 7.02
CA GLU A 176 -30.30 7.88 7.52
C GLU A 176 -28.79 7.55 7.68
N TYR A 177 -28.50 6.41 8.27
CA TYR A 177 -27.12 5.94 8.40
C TYR A 177 -26.43 5.74 7.03
N ASN A 178 -27.11 5.13 6.05
CA ASN A 178 -26.55 4.98 4.71
C ASN A 178 -26.30 6.33 4.03
N ARG A 179 -27.17 7.33 4.21
CA ARG A 179 -26.90 8.70 3.68
C ARG A 179 -25.66 9.33 4.32
N PHE A 180 -25.47 9.10 5.62
CA PHE A 180 -24.24 9.53 6.30
C PHE A 180 -23.00 8.84 5.73
N LEU A 181 -23.02 7.53 5.57
CA LEU A 181 -21.92 6.81 4.95
C LEU A 181 -21.66 7.28 3.51
N ASP A 182 -22.70 7.42 2.70
CA ASP A 182 -22.56 7.89 1.31
C ASP A 182 -21.99 9.32 1.25
N TYR A 183 -22.26 10.16 2.25
CA TYR A 183 -21.63 11.47 2.39
C TYR A 183 -20.15 11.37 2.75
N GLU A 184 -19.80 10.57 3.78
CA GLU A 184 -18.42 10.40 4.22
C GLU A 184 -17.52 9.82 3.10
N PHE A 185 -18.01 8.84 2.36
CA PHE A 185 -17.30 8.21 1.25
C PHE A 185 -17.37 9.04 -0.03
N GLY A 186 -18.57 9.41 -0.45
CA GLY A 186 -18.80 10.02 -1.76
C GLY A 186 -18.33 11.47 -1.85
N GLU A 187 -18.63 12.29 -0.84
CA GLU A 187 -18.22 13.69 -0.84
C GLU A 187 -16.71 13.86 -0.69
N SER A 188 -16.08 13.05 0.19
CA SER A 188 -14.63 13.07 0.31
C SER A 188 -13.94 12.72 -1.02
N LYS A 189 -14.40 11.66 -1.67
CA LYS A 189 -13.90 11.22 -2.97
C LYS A 189 -14.06 12.31 -4.03
N ARG A 190 -15.26 12.87 -4.14
CA ARG A 190 -15.58 13.92 -5.12
C ARG A 190 -14.64 15.12 -4.99
N ILE A 191 -14.45 15.61 -3.77
CA ILE A 191 -13.57 16.76 -3.51
C ILE A 191 -12.12 16.44 -3.83
N ILE A 192 -11.62 15.30 -3.40
CA ILE A 192 -10.23 14.91 -3.71
C ILE A 192 -10.02 14.81 -5.22
N GLU A 193 -10.95 14.18 -5.95
CA GLU A 193 -10.86 14.01 -7.41
C GLU A 193 -10.94 15.34 -8.20
N GLU A 194 -11.39 16.42 -7.59
CA GLU A 194 -11.34 17.77 -8.19
C GLU A 194 -9.92 18.37 -8.18
N HIS A 195 -9.03 17.86 -7.32
CA HIS A 195 -7.68 18.39 -7.10
C HIS A 195 -6.54 17.47 -7.57
N ILE A 196 -6.83 16.26 -7.98
CA ILE A 196 -5.79 15.28 -8.38
C ILE A 196 -6.08 14.72 -9.77
N PRO A 197 -5.05 14.29 -10.52
CA PRO A 197 -5.26 13.50 -11.72
C PRO A 197 -5.66 12.07 -11.34
N GLY A 198 -6.76 11.57 -11.91
CA GLY A 198 -7.16 10.18 -11.71
C GLY A 198 -8.30 9.97 -10.72
N LYS A 199 -8.41 8.75 -10.21
CA LYS A 199 -9.51 8.32 -9.36
C LYS A 199 -9.03 7.99 -7.95
N VAL A 200 -9.87 8.28 -6.95
CA VAL A 200 -9.69 7.85 -5.57
C VAL A 200 -10.32 6.48 -5.42
N GLU A 201 -9.49 5.45 -5.31
CA GLU A 201 -9.94 4.06 -5.27
C GLU A 201 -9.70 3.37 -3.92
N VAL A 202 -9.03 4.07 -3.00
CA VAL A 202 -8.65 3.54 -1.67
C VAL A 202 -9.24 4.43 -0.58
N PHE A 203 -9.87 3.79 0.39
CA PHE A 203 -10.39 4.43 1.59
C PHE A 203 -9.66 3.89 2.82
N ALA A 204 -9.21 4.75 3.72
CA ALA A 204 -8.70 4.36 5.02
C ALA A 204 -9.75 4.63 6.09
N LEU A 205 -10.09 3.63 6.88
CA LEU A 205 -11.06 3.79 7.97
C LEU A 205 -10.47 4.66 9.09
N PRO A 206 -11.10 5.80 9.43
CA PRO A 206 -10.73 6.55 10.63
C PRO A 206 -10.79 5.64 11.87
N PHE A 207 -9.72 5.65 12.67
CA PHE A 207 -9.59 4.80 13.87
C PHE A 207 -9.67 3.28 13.62
N GLY A 208 -9.73 2.83 12.35
CA GLY A 208 -10.05 1.45 11.99
C GLY A 208 -11.50 1.06 12.30
N ASP A 209 -12.36 2.04 12.62
CA ASP A 209 -13.74 1.81 13.04
C ASP A 209 -14.61 1.33 11.88
N GLY A 210 -15.29 0.20 12.11
CA GLY A 210 -16.18 -0.42 11.12
C GLY A 210 -15.50 -1.41 10.17
N ALA A 211 -14.30 -1.89 10.50
CA ALA A 211 -13.67 -2.97 9.75
C ALA A 211 -14.60 -4.20 9.69
N GLY A 212 -14.90 -4.67 8.47
CA GLY A 212 -15.79 -5.81 8.24
C GLY A 212 -17.30 -5.52 8.37
N ASP A 213 -17.71 -4.28 8.62
CA ASP A 213 -19.15 -3.92 8.63
C ASP A 213 -19.69 -3.87 7.19
N GLU A 214 -20.74 -4.67 6.91
CA GLU A 214 -21.33 -4.81 5.58
C GLU A 214 -21.92 -3.49 5.04
N ASN A 215 -22.43 -2.59 5.88
CA ASN A 215 -22.99 -1.31 5.43
C ASN A 215 -21.86 -0.38 4.97
N ILE A 216 -20.74 -0.41 5.68
CA ILE A 216 -19.53 0.37 5.33
C ILE A 216 -18.91 -0.17 4.04
N ILE A 217 -18.76 -1.50 3.90
CA ILE A 217 -18.29 -2.12 2.67
C ILE A 217 -19.22 -1.75 1.50
N SER A 218 -20.53 -1.90 1.68
CA SER A 218 -21.50 -1.55 0.65
C SER A 218 -21.46 -0.06 0.28
N ALA A 219 -21.21 0.83 1.25
CA ALA A 219 -21.03 2.26 0.97
C ALA A 219 -19.77 2.54 0.15
N ALA A 220 -18.66 1.87 0.47
CA ALA A 220 -17.43 1.97 -0.31
C ALA A 220 -17.64 1.49 -1.76
N GLU A 221 -18.29 0.34 -1.94
CA GLU A 221 -18.61 -0.22 -3.28
C GLU A 221 -19.50 0.73 -4.09
N ARG A 222 -20.60 1.24 -3.49
CA ARG A 222 -21.51 2.20 -4.17
C ARG A 222 -20.80 3.47 -4.61
N ASN A 223 -19.79 3.90 -3.84
CA ASN A 223 -18.99 5.09 -4.16
C ASN A 223 -17.74 4.78 -5.02
N GLY A 224 -17.59 3.51 -5.48
CA GLY A 224 -16.57 3.09 -6.43
C GLY A 224 -15.16 3.01 -5.84
N TYR A 225 -15.04 2.72 -4.55
CA TYR A 225 -13.78 2.31 -3.95
C TYR A 225 -13.49 0.85 -4.26
N LYS A 226 -12.22 0.51 -4.39
CA LYS A 226 -11.72 -0.85 -4.65
C LYS A 226 -11.05 -1.48 -3.44
N PHE A 227 -10.66 -0.64 -2.49
CA PHE A 227 -9.90 -1.03 -1.31
C PHE A 227 -10.38 -0.26 -0.08
N ILE A 228 -10.49 -0.97 1.04
CA ILE A 228 -10.57 -0.38 2.37
C ILE A 228 -9.34 -0.81 3.17
N ARG A 229 -8.56 0.15 3.64
CA ARG A 229 -7.46 -0.05 4.57
C ARG A 229 -7.98 0.06 6.00
N THR A 230 -7.71 -0.95 6.80
CA THR A 230 -8.05 -1.07 8.23
C THR A 230 -6.80 -0.83 9.09
N SER A 231 -6.91 -1.05 10.40
CA SER A 231 -5.77 -1.01 11.34
C SER A 231 -5.43 -2.39 11.93
N SER A 232 -5.88 -3.46 11.32
CA SER A 232 -5.51 -4.83 11.73
C SER A 232 -4.07 -5.13 11.33
N GLN A 233 -3.26 -5.57 12.30
CA GLN A 233 -1.81 -5.64 12.14
C GLN A 233 -1.37 -7.01 11.61
N SER A 234 -1.35 -7.18 10.29
CA SER A 234 -0.85 -8.39 9.64
C SER A 234 -0.24 -8.06 8.26
N ALA A 235 0.43 -9.03 7.65
CA ALA A 235 0.74 -8.97 6.22
C ALA A 235 -0.53 -9.28 5.40
N ILE A 236 -0.52 -8.85 4.15
CA ILE A 236 -1.53 -9.20 3.15
C ILE A 236 -1.28 -10.64 2.72
N ASP A 237 -2.32 -11.45 2.69
CA ASP A 237 -2.30 -12.84 2.27
C ASP A 237 -3.06 -13.00 0.95
N ILE A 238 -2.34 -12.91 -0.16
CA ILE A 238 -2.89 -13.17 -1.50
C ILE A 238 -2.70 -14.68 -1.78
N PRO A 239 -3.71 -15.44 -2.24
CA PRO A 239 -4.93 -14.96 -2.91
C PRO A 239 -6.16 -14.71 -2.01
N ASP A 240 -6.11 -15.02 -0.73
CA ASP A 240 -7.29 -15.04 0.16
C ASP A 240 -7.64 -13.65 0.74
N GLN A 241 -6.92 -12.59 0.35
CA GLN A 241 -7.13 -11.24 0.87
C GLN A 241 -8.49 -10.65 0.48
N ASP A 242 -9.29 -10.32 1.48
CA ASP A 242 -10.41 -9.41 1.29
C ASP A 242 -9.89 -7.97 1.12
N PHE A 243 -10.08 -7.41 -0.07
CA PHE A 243 -9.57 -6.08 -0.41
C PHE A 243 -10.39 -4.93 0.21
N PHE A 244 -11.52 -5.23 0.83
CA PHE A 244 -12.22 -4.31 1.72
C PHE A 244 -11.82 -4.45 3.19
N GLN A 245 -10.77 -5.23 3.50
CA GLN A 245 -10.20 -5.42 4.82
C GLN A 245 -8.67 -5.49 4.77
N ILE A 246 -8.02 -4.57 4.06
CA ILE A 246 -6.56 -4.51 3.95
C ILE A 246 -5.95 -4.17 5.31
N PRO A 247 -5.13 -5.05 5.89
CA PRO A 247 -4.46 -4.78 7.17
C PRO A 247 -3.41 -3.68 7.02
N ALA A 248 -3.18 -2.92 8.09
CA ALA A 248 -2.07 -1.97 8.15
C ALA A 248 -1.45 -1.94 9.55
N ILE A 249 -0.13 -1.77 9.57
CA ILE A 249 0.70 -1.76 10.75
C ILE A 249 0.98 -0.31 11.14
N PRO A 250 0.50 0.17 12.31
CA PRO A 250 0.85 1.50 12.79
C PRO A 250 2.35 1.61 13.05
N VAL A 251 2.98 2.62 12.45
CA VAL A 251 4.39 2.96 12.71
C VAL A 251 4.44 4.17 13.61
N LEU A 252 4.60 3.90 14.91
CA LEU A 252 4.63 4.90 15.97
C LEU A 252 6.06 5.40 16.18
N ASP A 253 6.23 6.45 16.99
CA ASP A 253 7.58 6.99 17.23
C ASP A 253 8.55 5.96 17.84
N ASN A 254 8.06 5.12 18.74
CA ASN A 254 8.84 4.08 19.39
C ASN A 254 8.98 2.78 18.58
N THR A 255 8.37 2.68 17.39
CA THR A 255 8.52 1.52 16.52
C THR A 255 9.95 1.43 16.01
N GLN A 256 10.62 0.31 16.28
CA GLN A 256 11.93 0.04 15.71
C GLN A 256 11.78 -0.50 14.29
N SER A 257 12.67 -0.10 13.37
CA SER A 257 12.55 -0.49 11.96
C SER A 257 12.67 -2.02 11.75
N ASP A 258 13.40 -2.72 12.62
CA ASP A 258 13.50 -4.19 12.61
C ASP A 258 12.19 -4.88 13.04
N ALA A 259 11.37 -4.23 13.89
CA ALA A 259 10.05 -4.75 14.23
C ALA A 259 9.12 -4.84 13.01
N ILE A 260 9.34 -4.01 11.98
CA ILE A 260 8.63 -4.08 10.69
C ILE A 260 8.96 -5.40 9.99
N GLY A 261 10.22 -5.82 10.05
CA GLY A 261 10.69 -7.07 9.44
C GLY A 261 10.01 -8.32 9.97
N ASN A 262 9.58 -8.32 11.24
CA ASN A 262 8.88 -9.46 11.83
C ASN A 262 7.60 -9.82 11.06
N TYR A 263 6.87 -8.86 10.51
CA TYR A 263 5.68 -9.10 9.68
C TYR A 263 6.02 -9.71 8.32
N LEU A 264 7.24 -9.50 7.86
CA LEU A 264 7.78 -10.05 6.61
C LEU A 264 8.51 -11.37 6.82
N GLY A 265 8.79 -11.75 8.08
CA GLY A 265 9.52 -12.96 8.43
C GLY A 265 11.05 -12.85 8.27
N ILE A 266 11.58 -11.63 8.41
CA ILE A 266 13.01 -11.32 8.28
C ILE A 266 13.52 -10.60 9.53
#